data_f4bb6fe2e3f944b6d9a3a69a08484eb4
#
_entry.id   f4bb6fe2e3f944b6d9a3a69a08484eb4
#
_cell.length_a   1.000
_cell.length_b   1.000
_cell.length_c   1.000
_cell.angle_alpha   90.00
_cell.angle_beta   90.00
_cell.angle_gamma   90.00
#
_symmetry.space_group_name_H-M   'P 1'
#
loop_
_entity.id
_entity.type
_entity.pdbx_description
1 polymer ?
#
loop_
_entity_poly.entity_id
_entity_poly.type
_entity_poly.pdbx_seq_one_letter_code
_entity_poly.pdbx_strand_id
1 'polypeptide(L)'
;MIYKKERHIELLKRSQDLKNQGKNLFRENPEAYSELLNYEIAIEEQVFWTHRGEFFLVMKNFLDNIINFDEFETAFTLLYLKTREEFDVFVIDLKQIEKFQPSTRSDRFAGYINTIFREFEAVEDECCTEQEVKYYVKEAYLKFSCFYIV
;
A
#
# COMPACT_ATOMS: atom_id res chain seq x y z
N MET A 1 -1.07 -5.42 16.11
CA MET A 1 -1.55 -4.13 16.63
C MET A 1 -3.06 -4.04 16.44
N ILE A 2 -3.79 -3.51 17.42
CA ILE A 2 -5.23 -3.27 17.31
C ILE A 2 -5.44 -1.82 16.88
N TYR A 3 -6.15 -1.61 15.78
CA TYR A 3 -6.48 -0.27 15.28
C TYR A 3 -7.51 0.40 16.20
N LYS A 4 -7.19 1.60 16.67
CA LYS A 4 -8.06 2.43 17.52
C LYS A 4 -8.31 3.76 16.84
N LYS A 5 -9.51 3.95 16.31
CA LYS A 5 -9.89 5.12 15.52
C LYS A 5 -9.71 6.43 16.27
N GLU A 6 -10.20 6.52 17.50
CA GLU A 6 -10.11 7.74 18.33
C GLU A 6 -8.66 8.11 18.61
N ARG A 7 -7.83 7.10 18.90
CA ARG A 7 -6.40 7.31 19.11
C ARG A 7 -5.69 7.80 17.86
N HIS A 8 -6.05 7.23 16.70
CA HIS A 8 -5.50 7.66 15.41
C HIS A 8 -5.84 9.14 15.14
N ILE A 9 -7.09 9.54 15.33
CA ILE A 9 -7.54 10.92 15.15
C ILE A 9 -6.79 11.87 16.10
N GLU A 10 -6.65 11.47 17.36
CA GLU A 10 -5.88 12.23 18.37
C GLU A 10 -4.44 12.47 17.91
N LEU A 11 -3.76 11.42 17.44
CA LEU A 11 -2.38 11.48 16.96
C LEU A 11 -2.23 12.36 15.72
N LEU A 12 -3.19 12.32 14.80
CA LEU A 12 -3.21 13.18 13.61
C LEU A 12 -3.35 14.65 14.00
N LYS A 13 -4.26 14.97 14.91
CA LYS A 13 -4.45 16.34 15.38
C LYS A 13 -3.20 16.85 16.08
N ARG A 14 -2.59 16.03 16.94
CA ARG A 14 -1.35 16.38 17.63
C ARG A 14 -0.20 16.60 16.65
N SER A 15 -0.06 15.74 15.65
CA SER A 15 0.95 15.88 14.59
C SER A 15 0.75 17.18 13.82
N GLN A 16 -0.49 17.51 13.48
CA GLN A 16 -0.83 18.76 12.77
C GLN A 16 -0.55 19.99 13.62
N ASP A 17 -0.90 19.98 14.90
CA ASP A 17 -0.66 21.09 15.82
C ASP A 17 0.85 21.35 15.98
N LEU A 18 1.66 20.30 16.12
CA LEU A 18 3.11 20.42 16.19
C LEU A 18 3.69 21.00 14.91
N LYS A 19 3.20 20.54 13.76
CA LYS A 19 3.61 21.04 12.45
C LYS A 19 3.33 22.53 12.30
N ASN A 20 2.17 22.98 12.77
CA ASN A 20 1.80 24.41 12.78
C ASN A 20 2.72 25.25 13.68
N GLN A 21 3.38 24.64 14.67
CA GLN A 21 4.37 25.28 15.54
C GLN A 21 5.81 25.17 15.03
N GLY A 22 6.01 24.65 13.80
CA GLY A 22 7.35 24.40 13.26
C GLY A 22 8.08 23.21 13.89
N LYS A 23 7.34 22.34 14.58
CA LYS A 23 7.85 21.13 15.24
C LYS A 23 7.40 19.87 14.49
N ASN A 24 7.92 18.69 14.85
CA ASN A 24 7.44 17.43 14.31
C ASN A 24 7.26 16.37 15.42
N LEU A 25 6.30 15.48 15.21
CA LEU A 25 5.93 14.46 16.18
C LEU A 25 7.08 13.49 16.45
N PHE A 26 7.88 13.16 15.45
CA PHE A 26 9.01 12.24 15.60
C PHE A 26 10.01 12.72 16.66
N ARG A 27 10.33 14.02 16.67
CA ARG A 27 11.27 14.59 17.63
C ARG A 27 10.63 14.81 19.02
N GLU A 28 9.38 15.23 19.03
CA GLU A 28 8.68 15.55 20.30
C GLU A 28 8.25 14.29 21.06
N ASN A 29 7.81 13.25 20.34
CA ASN A 29 7.36 11.99 20.91
C ASN A 29 7.55 10.84 19.91
N PRO A 30 8.74 10.20 19.88
CA PRO A 30 9.02 9.09 18.95
C PRO A 30 8.05 7.92 19.07
N GLU A 31 7.56 7.62 20.26
CA GLU A 31 6.61 6.52 20.49
C GLU A 31 5.26 6.81 19.84
N ALA A 32 4.75 8.03 20.02
CA ALA A 32 3.50 8.47 19.38
C ALA A 32 3.65 8.50 17.85
N TYR A 33 4.79 8.92 17.34
CA TYR A 33 5.08 8.89 15.90
C TYR A 33 5.06 7.46 15.34
N SER A 34 5.69 6.53 16.03
CA SER A 34 5.70 5.10 15.67
C SER A 34 4.28 4.52 15.67
N GLU A 35 3.48 4.87 16.66
CA GLU A 35 2.07 4.46 16.74
C GLU A 35 1.26 5.01 15.56
N LEU A 36 1.46 6.28 15.21
CA LEU A 36 0.81 6.90 14.05
C LEU A 36 1.17 6.20 12.75
N LEU A 37 2.46 5.89 12.55
CA LEU A 37 2.92 5.14 11.37
C LEU A 37 2.25 3.77 11.26
N ASN A 38 2.09 3.07 12.38
CA ASN A 38 1.42 1.77 12.39
C ASN A 38 -0.05 1.87 11.96
N TYR A 39 -0.74 2.94 12.37
CA TYR A 39 -2.11 3.20 11.92
C TYR A 39 -2.17 3.54 10.43
N GLU A 40 -1.20 4.31 9.92
CA GLU A 40 -1.10 4.62 8.49
C GLU A 40 -0.85 3.36 7.66
N ILE A 41 -0.02 2.44 8.14
CA ILE A 41 0.21 1.14 7.49
C ILE A 41 -1.10 0.34 7.42
N ALA A 42 -1.91 0.34 8.46
CA ALA A 42 -3.20 -0.34 8.45
C ALA A 42 -4.15 0.23 7.39
N ILE A 43 -4.15 1.55 7.21
CA ILE A 43 -4.92 2.22 6.15
C ILE A 43 -4.39 1.85 4.78
N GLU A 44 -3.08 1.90 4.58
CA GLU A 44 -2.43 1.52 3.32
C GLU A 44 -2.83 0.10 2.91
N GLU A 45 -2.72 -0.84 3.83
CA GLU A 45 -3.13 -2.23 3.57
C GLU A 45 -4.58 -2.32 3.14
N GLN A 46 -5.48 -1.61 3.79
CA GLN A 46 -6.90 -1.64 3.44
C GLN A 46 -7.18 -1.00 2.08
N VAL A 47 -6.55 0.12 1.77
CA VAL A 47 -6.74 0.81 0.48
C VAL A 47 -6.27 -0.08 -0.67
N PHE A 48 -5.06 -0.65 -0.56
CA PHE A 48 -4.55 -1.58 -1.58
C PHE A 48 -5.43 -2.84 -1.70
N TRP A 49 -5.88 -3.38 -0.57
CA TRP A 49 -6.77 -4.54 -0.57
C TRP A 49 -8.09 -4.29 -1.29
N THR A 50 -8.63 -3.08 -1.18
CA THR A 50 -9.85 -2.68 -1.89
C THR A 50 -9.69 -2.80 -3.41
N HIS A 51 -8.48 -2.57 -3.93
CA HIS A 51 -8.15 -2.68 -5.35
C HIS A 51 -7.56 -4.03 -5.74
N ARG A 52 -7.61 -5.04 -4.87
CA ARG A 52 -6.99 -6.35 -5.12
C ARG A 52 -7.42 -7.01 -6.44
N GLY A 53 -8.68 -6.87 -6.81
CA GLY A 53 -9.20 -7.45 -8.04
C GLY A 53 -8.50 -6.90 -9.28
N GLU A 54 -8.27 -5.60 -9.33
CA GLU A 54 -7.57 -4.95 -10.43
C GLU A 54 -6.10 -5.38 -10.48
N PHE A 55 -5.42 -5.46 -9.32
CA PHE A 55 -4.04 -5.95 -9.24
C PHE A 55 -3.95 -7.42 -9.68
N PHE A 56 -4.85 -8.28 -9.24
CA PHE A 56 -4.85 -9.69 -9.62
C PHE A 56 -5.05 -9.88 -11.12
N LEU A 57 -5.92 -9.07 -11.74
CA LEU A 57 -6.15 -9.15 -13.18
C LEU A 57 -4.87 -8.82 -13.96
N VAL A 58 -4.19 -7.74 -13.61
CA VAL A 58 -2.94 -7.33 -14.26
C VAL A 58 -1.86 -8.38 -14.04
N MET A 59 -1.70 -8.88 -12.82
CA MET A 59 -0.72 -9.93 -12.49
C MET A 59 -1.00 -11.23 -13.25
N LYS A 60 -2.26 -11.66 -13.28
CA LYS A 60 -2.64 -12.88 -14.00
C LYS A 60 -2.35 -12.78 -15.49
N ASN A 61 -2.69 -11.67 -16.11
CA ASN A 61 -2.42 -11.43 -17.52
C ASN A 61 -0.93 -11.51 -17.83
N PHE A 62 -0.09 -11.02 -16.95
CA PHE A 62 1.36 -11.13 -17.09
C PHE A 62 1.84 -12.58 -16.90
N LEU A 63 1.37 -13.27 -15.86
CA LEU A 63 1.76 -14.66 -15.59
C LEU A 63 1.32 -15.61 -16.71
N ASP A 64 0.18 -15.36 -17.32
CA ASP A 64 -0.36 -16.15 -18.43
C ASP A 64 0.21 -15.74 -19.80
N ASN A 65 1.16 -14.81 -19.83
CA ASN A 65 1.79 -14.28 -21.06
C ASN A 65 0.81 -13.60 -22.04
N ILE A 66 -0.32 -13.10 -21.53
CA ILE A 66 -1.29 -12.32 -22.32
C ILE A 66 -0.72 -10.94 -22.61
N ILE A 67 0.00 -10.36 -21.64
CA ILE A 67 0.74 -9.11 -21.79
C ILE A 67 2.23 -9.36 -21.55
N ASN A 68 3.08 -8.55 -22.20
CA ASN A 68 4.52 -8.61 -22.01
C ASN A 68 4.94 -7.78 -20.79
N PHE A 69 6.25 -7.77 -20.47
CA PHE A 69 6.77 -7.05 -19.31
C PHE A 69 6.49 -5.55 -19.40
N ASP A 70 6.71 -4.92 -20.55
CA ASP A 70 6.50 -3.46 -20.68
C ASP A 70 5.04 -3.08 -20.50
N GLU A 71 4.12 -3.86 -21.03
CA GLU A 71 2.68 -3.68 -20.84
C GLU A 71 2.28 -3.88 -19.38
N PHE A 72 2.87 -4.89 -18.73
CA PHE A 72 2.66 -5.16 -17.32
C PHE A 72 3.15 -4.00 -16.44
N GLU A 73 4.38 -3.55 -16.67
CA GLU A 73 4.97 -2.41 -15.93
C GLU A 73 4.10 -1.18 -16.05
N THR A 74 3.66 -0.84 -17.26
CA THR A 74 2.80 0.32 -17.50
C THR A 74 1.47 0.21 -16.77
N ALA A 75 0.76 -0.90 -16.92
CA ALA A 75 -0.55 -1.11 -16.32
C ALA A 75 -0.46 -1.15 -14.79
N PHE A 76 0.53 -1.85 -14.26
CA PHE A 76 0.74 -1.96 -12.82
C PHE A 76 1.11 -0.61 -12.19
N THR A 77 2.00 0.14 -12.83
CA THR A 77 2.43 1.46 -12.36
C THR A 77 1.25 2.43 -12.31
N LEU A 78 0.42 2.47 -13.35
CA LEU A 78 -0.77 3.35 -13.38
C LEU A 78 -1.72 3.00 -12.23
N LEU A 79 -1.99 1.72 -12.02
CA LEU A 79 -2.86 1.24 -10.94
C LEU A 79 -2.24 1.54 -9.56
N TYR A 80 -0.94 1.32 -9.41
CA TYR A 80 -0.21 1.61 -8.18
C TYR A 80 -0.29 3.09 -7.81
N LEU A 81 -0.01 3.97 -8.75
CA LEU A 81 -0.03 5.43 -8.51
C LEU A 81 -1.44 5.92 -8.18
N LYS A 82 -2.46 5.41 -8.85
CA LYS A 82 -3.86 5.71 -8.54
C LYS A 82 -4.22 5.28 -7.11
N THR A 83 -3.78 4.09 -6.72
CA THR A 83 -4.04 3.56 -5.37
C THR A 83 -3.29 4.36 -4.30
N ARG A 84 -2.03 4.74 -4.57
CA ARG A 84 -1.24 5.61 -3.69
C ARG A 84 -1.90 6.98 -3.50
N GLU A 85 -2.41 7.58 -4.57
CA GLU A 85 -3.11 8.86 -4.50
C GLU A 85 -4.36 8.76 -3.61
N GLU A 86 -5.13 7.69 -3.74
CA GLU A 86 -6.28 7.42 -2.88
C GLU A 86 -5.87 7.28 -1.42
N PHE A 87 -4.78 6.56 -1.15
CA PHE A 87 -4.21 6.45 0.20
C PHE A 87 -3.80 7.80 0.76
N ASP A 88 -3.10 8.61 -0.01
CA ASP A 88 -2.62 9.93 0.43
C ASP A 88 -3.77 10.86 0.80
N VAL A 89 -4.84 10.87 0.02
CA VAL A 89 -6.07 11.62 0.33
C VAL A 89 -6.73 11.07 1.59
N PHE A 90 -6.81 9.76 1.71
CA PHE A 90 -7.46 9.09 2.85
C PHE A 90 -6.79 9.43 4.18
N VAL A 91 -5.46 9.47 4.21
CA VAL A 91 -4.68 9.71 5.44
C VAL A 91 -4.89 11.12 6.01
N ILE A 92 -5.10 12.11 5.15
CA ILE A 92 -5.28 13.51 5.57
C ILE A 92 -6.74 13.91 5.81
N ASP A 93 -7.69 13.10 5.37
CA ASP A 93 -9.13 13.38 5.53
C ASP A 93 -9.69 12.65 6.75
N LEU A 94 -9.84 13.39 7.85
CA LEU A 94 -10.39 12.84 9.10
C LEU A 94 -11.77 12.21 8.95
N LYS A 95 -12.59 12.69 8.02
CA LYS A 95 -13.92 12.13 7.75
C LYS A 95 -13.84 10.73 7.14
N GLN A 96 -12.83 10.51 6.30
CA GLN A 96 -12.57 9.17 5.74
C GLN A 96 -12.10 8.21 6.81
N ILE A 97 -11.24 8.68 7.72
CA ILE A 97 -10.74 7.89 8.86
C ILE A 97 -11.88 7.48 9.78
N GLU A 98 -12.84 8.36 10.03
CA GLU A 98 -14.02 8.03 10.86
C GLU A 98 -14.82 6.86 10.32
N LYS A 99 -14.81 6.65 9.01
CA LYS A 99 -15.50 5.55 8.33
C LYS A 99 -14.63 4.31 8.14
N PHE A 100 -13.35 4.39 8.46
CA PHE A 100 -12.40 3.32 8.20
C PHE A 100 -12.66 2.10 9.10
N GLN A 101 -12.62 0.92 8.47
CA GLN A 101 -12.75 -0.37 9.14
C GLN A 101 -11.66 -1.29 8.60
N PRO A 102 -10.60 -1.57 9.39
CA PRO A 102 -9.51 -2.42 8.91
C PRO A 102 -9.98 -3.85 8.68
N SER A 103 -9.51 -4.45 7.59
CA SER A 103 -9.76 -5.85 7.28
C SER A 103 -8.60 -6.71 7.78
N THR A 104 -8.91 -7.82 8.44
CA THR A 104 -7.89 -8.81 8.84
C THR A 104 -7.33 -9.59 7.66
N ARG A 105 -8.01 -9.56 6.49
CA ARG A 105 -7.60 -10.26 5.28
C ARG A 105 -6.59 -9.47 4.44
N SER A 106 -6.45 -8.17 4.71
CA SER A 106 -5.57 -7.29 3.95
C SER A 106 -4.09 -7.40 4.34
N ASP A 107 -3.79 -8.19 5.36
CA ASP A 107 -2.45 -8.26 5.96
C ASP A 107 -1.36 -8.53 4.91
N ARG A 108 -0.38 -7.64 4.84
CA ARG A 108 0.80 -7.70 3.96
C ARG A 108 0.55 -7.58 2.45
N PHE A 109 -0.69 -7.45 1.99
CA PHE A 109 -0.97 -7.32 0.55
C PHE A 109 -0.26 -6.09 -0.04
N ALA A 110 -0.38 -4.93 0.59
CA ALA A 110 0.29 -3.71 0.15
C ALA A 110 1.82 -3.89 0.11
N GLY A 111 2.39 -4.62 1.07
CA GLY A 111 3.82 -4.91 1.10
C GLY A 111 4.30 -5.67 -0.14
N TYR A 112 3.55 -6.68 -0.56
CA TYR A 112 3.86 -7.43 -1.81
C TYR A 112 3.74 -6.55 -3.04
N ILE A 113 2.71 -5.73 -3.11
CA ILE A 113 2.51 -4.79 -4.24
C ILE A 113 3.63 -3.74 -4.28
N ASN A 114 4.00 -3.18 -3.14
CA ASN A 114 5.13 -2.24 -3.04
C ASN A 114 6.45 -2.87 -3.49
N THR A 115 6.68 -4.13 -3.14
CA THR A 115 7.89 -4.86 -3.57
C THR A 115 7.94 -4.99 -5.08
N ILE A 116 6.85 -5.40 -5.72
CA ILE A 116 6.77 -5.50 -7.19
C ILE A 116 7.06 -4.14 -7.83
N PHE A 117 6.45 -3.08 -7.34
CA PHE A 117 6.64 -1.74 -7.89
C PHE A 117 8.11 -1.29 -7.80
N ARG A 118 8.77 -1.52 -6.68
CA ARG A 118 10.19 -1.17 -6.50
C ARG A 118 11.12 -1.95 -7.42
N GLU A 119 10.76 -3.20 -7.75
CA GLU A 119 11.59 -4.02 -8.64
C GLU A 119 11.59 -3.51 -10.09
N PHE A 120 10.62 -2.71 -10.51
CA PHE A 120 10.65 -2.08 -11.84
C PHE A 120 11.86 -1.15 -11.99
N GLU A 121 12.17 -0.35 -10.96
CA GLU A 121 13.37 0.49 -10.94
C GLU A 121 14.63 -0.37 -10.95
N ALA A 122 14.65 -1.47 -10.20
CA ALA A 122 15.78 -2.39 -10.17
C ALA A 122 16.03 -3.06 -11.54
N VAL A 123 15.00 -3.32 -12.33
CA VAL A 123 15.13 -3.81 -13.71
C VAL A 123 15.75 -2.74 -14.61
N GLU A 124 15.28 -1.50 -14.50
CA GLU A 124 15.82 -0.38 -15.25
C GLU A 124 17.30 -0.14 -14.94
N ASP A 125 17.69 -0.31 -13.68
CA ASP A 125 19.07 -0.18 -13.20
C ASP A 125 19.92 -1.44 -13.41
N GLU A 126 19.39 -2.45 -14.09
CA GLU A 126 20.05 -3.75 -14.33
C GLU A 126 20.41 -4.53 -13.07
N CYS A 127 19.79 -4.21 -11.93
CA CYS A 127 19.97 -4.91 -10.65
C CYS A 127 19.03 -6.11 -10.48
N CYS A 128 18.01 -6.22 -11.33
CA CYS A 128 16.99 -7.26 -11.31
C CYS A 128 16.60 -7.62 -12.74
N THR A 129 16.19 -8.86 -12.99
CA THR A 129 15.72 -9.30 -14.30
C THR A 129 14.19 -9.31 -14.37
N GLU A 130 13.64 -9.24 -15.59
CA GLU A 130 12.20 -9.39 -15.79
C GLU A 130 11.68 -10.72 -15.24
N GLN A 131 12.49 -11.76 -15.31
CA GLN A 131 12.16 -13.09 -14.79
C GLN A 131 12.06 -13.09 -13.25
N GLU A 132 12.92 -12.35 -12.59
CA GLU A 132 12.86 -12.18 -11.13
C GLU A 132 11.60 -11.41 -10.71
N VAL A 133 11.21 -10.38 -11.46
CA VAL A 133 9.95 -9.68 -11.23
C VAL A 133 8.78 -10.65 -11.39
N LYS A 134 8.80 -11.48 -12.43
CA LYS A 134 7.76 -12.48 -12.66
C LYS A 134 7.64 -13.46 -11.49
N TYR A 135 8.76 -13.83 -10.87
CA TYR A 135 8.77 -14.65 -9.67
C TYR A 135 8.05 -13.96 -8.50
N TYR A 136 8.35 -12.69 -8.21
CA TYR A 136 7.67 -11.94 -7.16
C TYR A 136 6.17 -11.80 -7.42
N VAL A 137 5.78 -11.55 -8.66
CA VAL A 137 4.37 -11.48 -9.06
C VAL A 137 3.68 -12.83 -8.81
N LYS A 138 4.32 -13.94 -9.15
CA LYS A 138 3.79 -15.29 -8.92
C LYS A 138 3.60 -15.56 -7.43
N GLU A 139 4.56 -15.21 -6.59
CA GLU A 139 4.45 -15.37 -5.14
C GLU A 139 3.25 -14.60 -4.58
N ALA A 140 3.12 -13.32 -4.94
CA ALA A 140 2.02 -12.47 -4.49
C ALA A 140 0.67 -13.03 -4.96
N TYR A 141 0.58 -13.42 -6.23
CA TYR A 141 -0.64 -13.97 -6.81
C TYR A 141 -1.07 -15.26 -6.10
N LEU A 142 -0.16 -16.20 -5.90
CA LEU A 142 -0.47 -17.47 -5.24
C LEU A 142 -0.89 -17.27 -3.77
N LYS A 143 -0.29 -16.30 -3.09
CA LYS A 143 -0.61 -16.04 -1.69
C LYS A 143 -2.01 -15.47 -1.49
N PHE A 144 -2.44 -14.55 -2.36
CA PHE A 144 -3.65 -13.77 -2.15
C PHE A 144 -4.80 -14.09 -3.10
N SER A 145 -4.57 -14.85 -4.18
CA SER A 145 -5.58 -15.12 -5.21
C SER A 145 -6.82 -15.84 -4.67
N CYS A 146 -6.69 -16.60 -3.58
CA CYS A 146 -7.82 -17.27 -2.95
C CYS A 146 -8.87 -16.28 -2.40
N PHE A 147 -8.50 -15.01 -2.22
CA PHE A 147 -9.39 -13.95 -1.77
C PHE A 147 -9.97 -13.10 -2.91
N TYR A 148 -9.66 -13.45 -4.17
CA TYR A 148 -10.05 -12.64 -5.33
C TYR A 148 -11.57 -12.62 -5.56
N ILE A 149 -12.25 -13.74 -5.30
CA ILE A 149 -13.67 -13.93 -5.61
C ILE A 149 -14.58 -13.56 -4.41
N VAL A 150 -14.10 -12.83 -3.46
CA VAL A 150 -14.93 -12.48 -2.29
C VAL A 150 -15.57 -11.11 -2.44
#